data_2ebfa0eb1eeefa36163f7abe3eb44d97
#
_entry.id   2ebfa0eb1eeefa36163f7abe3eb44d97
#
_cell.length_a   1.000
_cell.length_b   1.000
_cell.length_c   1.000
_cell.angle_alpha   90.00
_cell.angle_beta   90.00
_cell.angle_gamma   90.00
#
_symmetry.space_group_name_H-M   'P 1'
#
loop_
_entity.id
_entity.type
_entity.pdbx_description
1 polymer ?
#
loop_
_entity_poly.entity_id
_entity_poly.type
_entity_poly.pdbx_seq_one_letter_code
_entity_poly.pdbx_strand_id
1 'polypeptide(L)'
;MQTDAIEIILGNSNKRFSGVTSTMLQVLPHQQEKVGIAVLGSHHMPTDVPILSFLQFIRLCKKPLSDGRYRVFHARRNDEMIQALVAKKLFGAKIKIAFTSTAQRHHSGFSRWLMRQMDAIISTCNAAASYLIERKADIIIPHGVDTTTYSPAVSRQSAWEKTGLPGSYGIGTFGRVRHSKGIDILVQACIPLLA
;
A
#
# COMPACT_ATOMS: atom_id res chain seq x y z
N MET A 1 -16.12 3.57 21.01
CA MET A 1 -15.96 3.44 19.54
C MET A 1 -17.13 2.60 19.03
N GLN A 2 -18.00 3.15 18.17
CA GLN A 2 -19.09 2.39 17.57
C GLN A 2 -18.48 1.32 16.65
N THR A 3 -18.51 0.08 17.08
CA THR A 3 -17.89 -1.06 16.37
C THR A 3 -18.50 -1.32 14.99
N ASP A 4 -19.77 -0.96 14.79
CA ASP A 4 -20.48 -1.11 13.51
C ASP A 4 -20.07 -0.07 12.46
N ALA A 5 -19.42 1.02 12.86
CA ALA A 5 -18.92 2.01 11.91
C ALA A 5 -17.66 1.53 11.14
N ILE A 6 -16.92 0.52 11.63
CA ILE A 6 -15.71 0.04 10.95
C ILE A 6 -16.09 -0.99 9.89
N GLU A 7 -15.91 -0.63 8.63
CA GLU A 7 -16.17 -1.50 7.47
C GLU A 7 -14.90 -2.08 6.87
N ILE A 8 -13.78 -1.32 6.91
CA ILE A 8 -12.49 -1.71 6.35
C ILE A 8 -11.42 -1.77 7.44
N ILE A 9 -10.61 -2.83 7.41
CA ILE A 9 -9.42 -2.97 8.23
C ILE A 9 -8.20 -3.00 7.31
N LEU A 10 -7.31 -2.03 7.45
CA LEU A 10 -6.06 -1.99 6.69
C LEU A 10 -4.98 -2.77 7.42
N GLY A 11 -4.30 -3.68 6.74
CA GLY A 11 -3.11 -4.35 7.25
C GLY A 11 -1.92 -3.39 7.32
N ASN A 12 -1.17 -3.38 8.44
CA ASN A 12 0.04 -2.58 8.64
C ASN A 12 1.04 -3.30 9.56
N SER A 13 1.46 -4.47 9.15
CA SER A 13 2.33 -5.36 9.96
C SER A 13 3.81 -4.96 9.94
N ASN A 14 4.27 -4.16 8.98
CA ASN A 14 5.68 -3.88 8.78
C ASN A 14 6.14 -2.64 9.54
N LYS A 15 7.17 -2.82 10.39
CA LYS A 15 7.80 -1.73 11.15
C LYS A 15 8.58 -0.73 10.27
N ARG A 16 9.04 -1.14 9.08
CA ARG A 16 9.81 -0.28 8.19
C ARG A 16 8.89 0.58 7.34
N PHE A 17 9.16 1.87 7.31
CA PHE A 17 8.53 2.78 6.36
C PHE A 17 8.88 2.35 4.92
N SER A 18 7.90 2.34 4.05
CA SER A 18 8.05 1.89 2.66
C SER A 18 7.04 2.60 1.75
N GLY A 19 7.19 2.46 0.42
CA GLY A 19 6.21 2.97 -0.54
C GLY A 19 4.78 2.49 -0.27
N VAL A 20 4.61 1.26 0.22
CA VAL A 20 3.29 0.75 0.63
C VAL A 20 2.72 1.55 1.80
N THR A 21 3.56 1.87 2.79
CA THR A 21 3.15 2.70 3.94
C THR A 21 2.83 4.13 3.51
N SER A 22 3.69 4.72 2.67
CA SER A 22 3.47 6.07 2.11
C SER A 22 2.15 6.16 1.33
N THR A 23 1.90 5.21 0.43
CA THR A 23 0.64 5.17 -0.35
C THR A 23 -0.57 5.02 0.56
N MET A 24 -0.48 4.18 1.60
CA MET A 24 -1.56 4.01 2.55
C MET A 24 -1.88 5.33 3.28
N LEU A 25 -0.85 6.02 3.77
CA LEU A 25 -1.00 7.30 4.48
C LEU A 25 -1.61 8.40 3.61
N GLN A 26 -1.25 8.44 2.32
CA GLN A 26 -1.81 9.44 1.39
C GLN A 26 -3.28 9.18 1.05
N VAL A 27 -3.69 7.92 0.99
CA VAL A 27 -5.07 7.55 0.63
C VAL A 27 -6.00 7.52 1.84
N LEU A 28 -5.46 7.27 3.03
CA LEU A 28 -6.22 7.06 4.26
C LEU A 28 -7.21 8.19 4.59
N PRO A 29 -6.85 9.50 4.56
CA PRO A 29 -7.80 10.57 4.85
C PRO A 29 -9.02 10.55 3.91
N HIS A 30 -8.79 10.39 2.61
CA HIS A 30 -9.86 10.34 1.62
C HIS A 30 -10.76 9.11 1.78
N GLN A 31 -10.21 7.99 2.23
CA GLN A 31 -11.01 6.80 2.52
C GLN A 31 -11.84 6.98 3.78
N GLN A 32 -11.30 7.63 4.83
CA GLN A 32 -12.02 7.88 6.08
C GLN A 32 -13.24 8.78 5.90
N GLU A 33 -13.25 9.67 4.90
CA GLU A 33 -14.41 10.48 4.53
C GLU A 33 -15.59 9.63 3.96
N LYS A 34 -15.30 8.44 3.45
CA LYS A 34 -16.27 7.61 2.74
C LYS A 34 -16.73 6.40 3.54
N VAL A 35 -15.84 5.79 4.32
CA VAL A 35 -16.08 4.53 5.03
C VAL A 35 -15.38 4.51 6.38
N GLY A 36 -15.92 3.78 7.31
CA GLY A 36 -15.26 3.56 8.59
C GLY A 36 -14.05 2.66 8.47
N ILE A 37 -12.88 3.16 8.89
CA ILE A 37 -11.59 2.47 8.77
C ILE A 37 -10.94 2.26 10.13
N ALA A 38 -10.31 1.10 10.31
CA ALA A 38 -9.35 0.83 11.36
C ALA A 38 -8.08 0.23 10.76
N VAL A 39 -6.98 0.29 11.50
CA VAL A 39 -5.69 -0.24 11.06
C VAL A 39 -5.23 -1.34 12.01
N LEU A 40 -4.83 -2.49 11.48
CA LEU A 40 -4.17 -3.56 12.23
C LEU A 40 -2.67 -3.31 12.27
N GLY A 41 -2.17 -2.77 13.40
CA GLY A 41 -0.77 -2.40 13.61
C GLY A 41 -0.53 -0.89 13.62
N SER A 42 0.26 -0.41 14.55
CA SER A 42 0.41 1.02 14.91
C SER A 42 1.56 1.75 14.20
N HIS A 43 2.41 1.05 13.43
CA HIS A 43 3.63 1.64 12.88
C HIS A 43 3.34 2.76 11.89
N HIS A 44 3.87 3.95 12.15
CA HIS A 44 3.75 5.15 11.30
C HIS A 44 2.32 5.65 11.06
N MET A 45 1.37 5.26 11.90
CA MET A 45 -0.02 5.69 11.77
C MET A 45 -0.28 7.02 12.48
N PRO A 46 -1.13 7.88 11.91
CA PRO A 46 -1.59 9.08 12.58
C PRO A 46 -2.44 8.71 13.81
N THR A 47 -2.56 9.65 14.75
CA THR A 47 -3.20 9.42 16.06
C THR A 47 -4.73 9.37 16.01
N ASP A 48 -5.33 9.88 14.96
CA ASP A 48 -6.79 9.97 14.75
C ASP A 48 -7.39 8.70 14.13
N VAL A 49 -6.56 7.74 13.73
CA VAL A 49 -7.02 6.49 13.15
C VAL A 49 -7.16 5.41 14.23
N PRO A 50 -8.30 4.70 14.31
CA PRO A 50 -8.46 3.58 15.21
C PRO A 50 -7.45 2.47 14.93
N ILE A 51 -6.61 2.17 15.93
CA ILE A 51 -5.61 1.10 15.85
C ILE A 51 -6.13 -0.14 16.57
N LEU A 52 -6.01 -1.28 15.92
CA LEU A 52 -6.40 -2.57 16.46
C LEU A 52 -5.19 -3.44 16.75
N SER A 53 -5.18 -4.09 17.90
CA SER A 53 -4.37 -5.28 18.12
C SER A 53 -5.01 -6.49 17.41
N PHE A 54 -4.25 -7.58 17.25
CA PHE A 54 -4.76 -8.79 16.58
C PHE A 54 -5.98 -9.39 17.30
N LEU A 55 -5.98 -9.38 18.63
CA LEU A 55 -7.13 -9.86 19.41
C LEU A 55 -8.37 -8.96 19.28
N GLN A 56 -8.17 -7.64 19.25
CA GLN A 56 -9.26 -6.69 19.00
C GLN A 56 -9.85 -6.87 17.60
N PHE A 57 -8.98 -7.06 16.58
CA PHE A 57 -9.40 -7.37 15.23
C PHE A 57 -10.25 -8.64 15.16
N ILE A 58 -9.79 -9.74 15.77
CA ILE A 58 -10.58 -10.99 15.84
C ILE A 58 -11.92 -10.76 16.51
N ARG A 59 -11.96 -10.09 17.68
CA ARG A 59 -13.19 -9.82 18.40
C ARG A 59 -14.18 -8.97 17.59
N LEU A 60 -13.67 -7.93 16.94
CA LEU A 60 -14.45 -7.05 16.08
C LEU A 60 -15.10 -7.83 14.92
N CYS A 61 -14.35 -8.79 14.35
CA CYS A 61 -14.79 -9.53 13.17
C CYS A 61 -15.47 -10.87 13.46
N LYS A 62 -15.79 -11.17 14.73
CA LYS A 62 -16.59 -12.38 15.08
C LYS A 62 -18.02 -12.32 14.52
N LYS A 63 -18.58 -11.14 14.42
CA LYS A 63 -19.90 -10.89 13.85
C LYS A 63 -19.79 -10.05 12.58
N PRO A 64 -20.66 -10.27 11.58
CA PRO A 64 -20.77 -9.37 10.45
C PRO A 64 -21.21 -7.96 10.91
N LEU A 65 -21.29 -7.02 9.99
CA LEU A 65 -21.93 -5.72 10.19
C LEU A 65 -23.43 -5.90 10.46
N SER A 66 -24.08 -4.88 11.00
CA SER A 66 -25.52 -4.89 11.33
C SER A 66 -26.42 -5.17 10.11
N ASP A 67 -25.94 -4.82 8.91
CA ASP A 67 -26.62 -5.09 7.63
C ASP A 67 -26.29 -6.48 7.04
N GLY A 68 -25.55 -7.32 7.76
CA GLY A 68 -25.15 -8.67 7.33
C GLY A 68 -23.91 -8.72 6.44
N ARG A 69 -23.38 -7.60 5.98
CA ARG A 69 -22.12 -7.57 5.19
C ARG A 69 -20.92 -7.95 6.05
N TYR A 70 -19.90 -8.52 5.42
CA TYR A 70 -18.62 -8.79 6.07
C TYR A 70 -17.69 -7.58 5.92
N ARG A 71 -16.91 -7.31 6.96
CA ARG A 71 -15.83 -6.33 6.91
C ARG A 71 -14.78 -6.75 5.89
N VAL A 72 -14.16 -5.78 5.25
CA VAL A 72 -13.06 -6.03 4.31
C VAL A 72 -11.73 -5.86 5.03
N PHE A 73 -10.89 -6.89 5.01
CA PHE A 73 -9.48 -6.77 5.39
C PHE A 73 -8.66 -6.51 4.13
N HIS A 74 -7.96 -5.37 4.09
CA HIS A 74 -7.15 -4.99 2.94
C HIS A 74 -5.67 -5.23 3.21
N ALA A 75 -5.12 -6.25 2.58
CA ALA A 75 -3.71 -6.63 2.63
C ALA A 75 -2.92 -6.05 1.45
N ARG A 76 -1.65 -5.74 1.69
CA ARG A 76 -0.68 -5.29 0.68
C ARG A 76 0.63 -6.07 0.75
N ARG A 77 0.75 -6.98 1.70
CA ARG A 77 1.94 -7.82 1.96
C ARG A 77 1.52 -9.24 2.29
N ASN A 78 2.46 -10.19 2.12
CA ASN A 78 2.20 -11.60 2.43
C ASN A 78 1.86 -11.86 3.90
N ASP A 79 2.55 -11.20 4.81
CA ASP A 79 2.32 -11.30 6.25
C ASP A 79 0.92 -10.80 6.64
N GLU A 80 0.43 -9.77 5.99
CA GLU A 80 -0.93 -9.26 6.18
C GLU A 80 -1.98 -10.25 5.63
N MET A 81 -1.73 -10.88 4.46
CA MET A 81 -2.58 -11.97 3.96
C MET A 81 -2.64 -13.14 4.95
N ILE A 82 -1.49 -13.53 5.52
CA ILE A 82 -1.41 -14.61 6.52
C ILE A 82 -2.22 -14.24 7.76
N GLN A 83 -2.07 -13.02 8.30
CA GLN A 83 -2.84 -12.57 9.46
C GLN A 83 -4.36 -12.65 9.21
N ALA A 84 -4.81 -12.20 8.04
CA ALA A 84 -6.22 -12.26 7.65
C ALA A 84 -6.73 -13.70 7.50
N LEU A 85 -5.93 -14.58 6.88
CA LEU A 85 -6.28 -16.00 6.72
C LEU A 85 -6.33 -16.72 8.06
N VAL A 86 -5.39 -16.46 8.96
CA VAL A 86 -5.41 -16.98 10.33
C VAL A 86 -6.66 -16.54 11.06
N ALA A 87 -6.98 -15.23 11.02
CA ALA A 87 -8.20 -14.71 11.63
C ALA A 87 -9.47 -15.37 11.05
N LYS A 88 -9.55 -15.51 9.72
CA LYS A 88 -10.71 -16.09 9.02
C LYS A 88 -10.85 -17.58 9.27
N LYS A 89 -9.76 -18.37 9.13
CA LYS A 89 -9.81 -19.85 9.13
C LYS A 89 -9.70 -20.45 10.53
N LEU A 90 -8.85 -19.89 11.42
CA LEU A 90 -8.65 -20.45 12.76
C LEU A 90 -9.55 -19.80 13.80
N PHE A 91 -9.82 -18.50 13.68
CA PHE A 91 -10.62 -17.78 14.66
C PHE A 91 -12.05 -17.47 14.19
N GLY A 92 -12.43 -17.88 12.97
CA GLY A 92 -13.79 -17.72 12.44
C GLY A 92 -14.21 -16.25 12.20
N ALA A 93 -13.24 -15.37 11.91
CA ALA A 93 -13.54 -13.98 11.60
C ALA A 93 -14.39 -13.86 10.32
N LYS A 94 -15.46 -13.07 10.40
CA LYS A 94 -16.40 -12.81 9.30
C LYS A 94 -15.89 -11.65 8.45
N ILE A 95 -14.89 -11.95 7.60
CA ILE A 95 -14.21 -10.97 6.75
C ILE A 95 -14.12 -11.45 5.31
N LYS A 96 -14.08 -10.48 4.38
CA LYS A 96 -13.57 -10.61 3.01
C LYS A 96 -12.15 -10.07 2.96
N ILE A 97 -11.27 -10.72 2.20
CA ILE A 97 -9.86 -10.35 2.12
C ILE A 97 -9.57 -9.81 0.73
N ALA A 98 -9.26 -8.52 0.63
CA ALA A 98 -8.75 -7.89 -0.57
C ALA A 98 -7.22 -7.78 -0.49
N PHE A 99 -6.54 -8.04 -1.58
CA PHE A 99 -5.09 -7.89 -1.68
C PHE A 99 -4.72 -6.96 -2.83
N THR A 100 -3.85 -5.96 -2.57
CA THR A 100 -3.30 -5.11 -3.64
C THR A 100 -1.90 -5.57 -4.02
N SER A 101 -1.75 -5.99 -5.27
CA SER A 101 -0.46 -6.34 -5.89
C SER A 101 0.08 -5.16 -6.70
N THR A 102 1.29 -4.69 -6.33
CA THR A 102 2.01 -3.63 -7.04
C THR A 102 3.26 -4.14 -7.75
N ALA A 103 3.58 -5.42 -7.57
CA ALA A 103 4.85 -5.98 -8.02
C ALA A 103 4.83 -6.27 -9.52
N GLN A 104 5.77 -5.67 -10.27
CA GLN A 104 6.02 -5.95 -11.68
C GLN A 104 7.10 -7.06 -11.82
N ARG A 105 6.83 -8.20 -11.21
CA ARG A 105 7.71 -9.39 -11.24
C ARG A 105 6.91 -10.64 -10.91
N HIS A 106 7.43 -11.79 -11.29
CA HIS A 106 6.85 -13.07 -10.91
C HIS A 106 6.82 -13.24 -9.38
N HIS A 107 5.70 -13.68 -8.89
CA HIS A 107 5.49 -13.99 -7.49
C HIS A 107 6.02 -15.39 -7.16
N SER A 108 6.55 -15.59 -5.95
CA SER A 108 6.93 -16.91 -5.46
C SER A 108 5.72 -17.84 -5.40
N GLY A 109 5.95 -19.16 -5.43
CA GLY A 109 4.89 -20.16 -5.29
C GLY A 109 4.05 -19.95 -4.04
N PHE A 110 4.69 -19.58 -2.92
CA PHE A 110 4.00 -19.27 -1.67
C PHE A 110 3.09 -18.04 -1.79
N SER A 111 3.59 -16.93 -2.39
CA SER A 111 2.76 -15.73 -2.61
C SER A 111 1.57 -16.04 -3.52
N ARG A 112 1.78 -16.84 -4.57
CA ARG A 112 0.69 -17.27 -5.48
C ARG A 112 -0.36 -18.11 -4.74
N TRP A 113 0.09 -19.02 -3.87
CA TRP A 113 -0.82 -19.81 -3.03
C TRP A 113 -1.65 -18.92 -2.09
N LEU A 114 -1.05 -17.92 -1.45
CA LEU A 114 -1.78 -16.94 -0.63
C LEU A 114 -2.82 -16.17 -1.48
N MET A 115 -2.41 -15.62 -2.63
CA MET A 115 -3.29 -14.84 -3.50
C MET A 115 -4.52 -15.63 -3.98
N ARG A 116 -4.40 -16.95 -4.23
CA ARG A 116 -5.54 -17.79 -4.58
C ARG A 116 -6.61 -17.87 -3.51
N GLN A 117 -6.30 -17.52 -2.27
CA GLN A 117 -7.23 -17.54 -1.14
C GLN A 117 -7.88 -16.18 -0.83
N MET A 118 -7.51 -15.16 -1.60
CA MET A 118 -8.10 -13.83 -1.45
C MET A 118 -9.47 -13.76 -2.10
N ASP A 119 -10.39 -13.02 -1.48
CA ASP A 119 -11.71 -12.78 -2.04
C ASP A 119 -11.64 -11.81 -3.24
N ALA A 120 -10.69 -10.86 -3.21
CA ALA A 120 -10.43 -9.92 -4.31
C ALA A 120 -8.94 -9.61 -4.46
N ILE A 121 -8.50 -9.40 -5.71
CA ILE A 121 -7.16 -8.93 -6.08
C ILE A 121 -7.27 -7.59 -6.82
N ILE A 122 -6.60 -6.59 -6.30
CA ILE A 122 -6.45 -5.27 -6.92
C ILE A 122 -5.04 -5.19 -7.51
N SER A 123 -4.90 -4.71 -8.73
CA SER A 123 -3.61 -4.34 -9.30
C SER A 123 -3.52 -2.83 -9.51
N THR A 124 -2.31 -2.28 -9.47
CA THR A 124 -2.12 -0.83 -9.60
C THR A 124 -1.85 -0.36 -11.02
N CYS A 125 -1.57 -1.29 -11.93
CA CYS A 125 -1.44 -1.00 -13.37
C CYS A 125 -1.49 -2.31 -14.19
N ASN A 126 -1.66 -2.18 -15.49
CA ASN A 126 -1.67 -3.31 -16.43
C ASN A 126 -0.38 -4.12 -16.38
N ALA A 127 0.78 -3.44 -16.27
CA ALA A 127 2.08 -4.11 -16.17
C ALA A 127 2.19 -4.97 -14.90
N ALA A 128 1.68 -4.53 -13.74
CA ALA A 128 1.64 -5.36 -12.55
C ALA A 128 0.61 -6.49 -12.66
N ALA A 129 -0.53 -6.22 -13.31
CA ALA A 129 -1.58 -7.23 -13.52
C ALA A 129 -1.12 -8.38 -14.41
N SER A 130 -0.25 -8.15 -15.39
CA SER A 130 0.27 -9.20 -16.29
C SER A 130 1.10 -10.27 -15.56
N TYR A 131 1.66 -9.96 -14.39
CA TYR A 131 2.37 -10.93 -13.54
C TYR A 131 1.45 -11.79 -12.64
N LEU A 132 0.14 -11.51 -12.64
CA LEU A 132 -0.87 -12.27 -11.88
C LEU A 132 -1.43 -13.41 -12.75
N ILE A 133 -0.62 -14.44 -12.99
CA ILE A 133 -0.92 -15.50 -13.97
C ILE A 133 -2.05 -16.41 -13.50
N GLU A 134 -1.94 -16.92 -12.26
CA GLU A 134 -2.85 -17.96 -11.72
C GLU A 134 -4.14 -17.38 -11.12
N ARG A 135 -4.05 -16.17 -10.60
CA ARG A 135 -5.17 -15.42 -10.02
C ARG A 135 -5.11 -13.99 -10.57
N LYS A 136 -5.89 -13.71 -11.60
CA LYS A 136 -5.96 -12.41 -12.26
C LYS A 136 -6.46 -11.32 -11.30
N ALA A 137 -6.10 -10.08 -11.58
CA ALA A 137 -6.69 -8.95 -10.88
C ALA A 137 -8.18 -8.83 -11.22
N ASP A 138 -9.01 -8.59 -10.20
CA ASP A 138 -10.42 -8.31 -10.39
C ASP A 138 -10.64 -6.88 -10.87
N ILE A 139 -9.74 -5.97 -10.46
CA ILE A 139 -9.78 -4.55 -10.85
C ILE A 139 -8.37 -3.95 -10.87
N ILE A 140 -8.20 -2.93 -11.70
CA ILE A 140 -6.99 -2.11 -11.76
C ILE A 140 -7.33 -0.74 -11.18
N ILE A 141 -6.66 -0.37 -10.08
CA ILE A 141 -6.81 0.92 -9.43
C ILE A 141 -5.41 1.55 -9.34
N PRO A 142 -5.09 2.55 -10.16
CA PRO A 142 -3.82 3.25 -10.11
C PRO A 142 -3.57 3.90 -8.73
N HIS A 143 -2.30 4.10 -8.40
CA HIS A 143 -1.95 4.90 -7.23
C HIS A 143 -2.43 6.34 -7.41
N GLY A 144 -3.07 6.88 -6.38
CA GLY A 144 -3.31 8.31 -6.25
C GLY A 144 -2.06 9.04 -5.80
N VAL A 145 -2.02 10.35 -6.02
CA VAL A 145 -1.03 11.28 -5.49
C VAL A 145 -1.73 12.45 -4.83
N ASP A 146 -1.20 12.91 -3.72
CA ASP A 146 -1.68 14.13 -3.08
C ASP A 146 -1.26 15.35 -3.91
N THR A 147 -2.20 15.92 -4.64
CA THR A 147 -1.98 17.07 -5.53
C THR A 147 -1.80 18.39 -4.79
N THR A 148 -2.09 18.44 -3.49
CA THR A 148 -1.82 19.62 -2.66
C THR A 148 -0.34 19.69 -2.29
N THR A 149 0.24 18.53 -1.96
CA THR A 149 1.67 18.39 -1.65
C THR A 149 2.54 18.35 -2.91
N TYR A 150 2.08 17.64 -3.94
CA TYR A 150 2.82 17.42 -5.20
C TYR A 150 2.16 18.19 -6.34
N SER A 151 2.32 19.51 -6.35
CA SER A 151 1.84 20.37 -7.41
C SER A 151 2.96 20.80 -8.36
N PRO A 152 2.69 21.00 -9.65
CA PRO A 152 3.66 21.57 -10.57
C PRO A 152 4.13 22.95 -10.09
N ALA A 153 5.43 23.21 -10.22
CA ALA A 153 5.95 24.55 -9.95
C ALA A 153 5.49 25.55 -11.02
N VAL A 154 5.33 26.82 -10.63
CA VAL A 154 4.97 27.91 -11.54
C VAL A 154 6.01 28.06 -12.67
N SER A 155 7.29 27.95 -12.33
CA SER A 155 8.36 27.86 -13.32
C SER A 155 9.44 26.87 -12.89
N ARG A 156 10.07 26.23 -13.89
CA ARG A 156 11.18 25.30 -13.67
C ARG A 156 12.37 25.99 -12.99
N GLN A 157 12.67 27.22 -13.39
CA GLN A 157 13.78 27.99 -12.85
C GLN A 157 13.56 28.30 -11.36
N SER A 158 12.41 28.84 -10.98
CA SER A 158 12.12 29.12 -9.56
C SER A 158 12.08 27.86 -8.70
N ALA A 159 11.66 26.72 -9.25
CA ALA A 159 11.71 25.44 -8.56
C ALA A 159 13.16 24.99 -8.34
N TRP A 160 14.03 25.15 -9.35
CA TRP A 160 15.44 24.80 -9.24
C TRP A 160 16.16 25.64 -8.19
N GLU A 161 15.98 26.96 -8.25
CA GLU A 161 16.55 27.91 -7.28
C GLU A 161 16.18 27.56 -5.83
N LYS A 162 14.93 27.14 -5.59
CA LYS A 162 14.46 26.69 -4.26
C LYS A 162 15.17 25.44 -3.75
N THR A 163 15.77 24.63 -4.60
CA THR A 163 16.53 23.43 -4.15
C THR A 163 17.86 23.79 -3.50
N GLY A 164 18.39 25.00 -3.78
CA GLY A 164 19.73 25.42 -3.36
C GLY A 164 20.88 24.66 -4.05
N LEU A 165 20.57 23.86 -5.08
CA LEU A 165 21.59 23.10 -5.82
C LEU A 165 22.25 23.96 -6.88
N PRO A 166 23.57 23.76 -7.17
CA PRO A 166 24.28 24.50 -8.22
C PRO A 166 23.81 24.09 -9.62
N GLY A 167 24.13 24.94 -10.61
CA GLY A 167 23.79 24.69 -12.02
C GLY A 167 22.35 25.06 -12.37
N SER A 168 21.89 24.66 -13.55
CA SER A 168 20.57 25.00 -14.08
C SER A 168 19.60 23.82 -14.18
N TYR A 169 20.06 22.60 -13.96
CA TYR A 169 19.25 21.38 -13.95
C TYR A 169 19.97 20.27 -13.17
N GLY A 170 19.21 19.22 -12.85
CA GLY A 170 19.76 18.03 -12.20
C GLY A 170 19.08 16.75 -12.67
N ILE A 171 19.81 15.66 -12.59
CA ILE A 171 19.29 14.31 -12.79
C ILE A 171 19.14 13.70 -11.40
N GLY A 172 17.88 13.46 -10.97
CA GLY A 172 17.56 12.95 -9.65
C GLY A 172 17.17 11.47 -9.67
N THR A 173 17.54 10.74 -8.61
CA THR A 173 17.01 9.42 -8.34
C THR A 173 16.34 9.40 -6.97
N PHE A 174 15.12 8.83 -6.90
CA PHE A 174 14.31 8.80 -5.70
C PHE A 174 14.12 7.36 -5.22
N GLY A 175 14.44 7.11 -3.95
CA GLY A 175 14.28 5.80 -3.34
C GLY A 175 15.49 5.38 -2.52
N ARG A 176 15.48 4.11 -2.09
CA ARG A 176 16.61 3.55 -1.36
C ARG A 176 17.80 3.31 -2.27
N VAL A 177 19.00 3.72 -1.83
CA VAL A 177 20.25 3.43 -2.53
C VAL A 177 20.53 1.93 -2.46
N ARG A 178 20.47 1.27 -3.61
CA ARG A 178 20.79 -0.15 -3.77
C ARG A 178 20.92 -0.51 -5.25
N HIS A 179 21.72 -1.52 -5.57
CA HIS A 179 22.01 -1.99 -6.93
C HIS A 179 20.73 -2.20 -7.77
N SER A 180 19.68 -2.85 -7.20
CA SER A 180 18.42 -3.11 -7.90
C SER A 180 17.63 -1.85 -8.32
N LYS A 181 18.11 -0.65 -7.97
CA LYS A 181 17.57 0.65 -8.40
C LYS A 181 18.40 1.31 -9.50
N GLY A 182 19.47 0.67 -9.94
CA GLY A 182 20.29 1.12 -11.05
C GLY A 182 21.06 2.42 -10.77
N ILE A 183 21.33 2.74 -9.51
CA ILE A 183 22.02 3.99 -9.14
C ILE A 183 23.47 3.97 -9.64
N ASP A 184 24.10 2.84 -9.56
CA ASP A 184 25.42 2.57 -10.12
C ASP A 184 25.46 2.79 -11.65
N ILE A 185 24.46 2.30 -12.36
CA ILE A 185 24.29 2.51 -13.81
C ILE A 185 24.08 3.98 -14.12
N LEU A 186 23.23 4.67 -13.34
CA LEU A 186 23.00 6.11 -13.51
C LEU A 186 24.29 6.91 -13.33
N VAL A 187 25.06 6.64 -12.28
CA VAL A 187 26.34 7.34 -12.04
C VAL A 187 27.31 7.12 -13.21
N GLN A 188 27.48 5.86 -13.65
CA GLN A 188 28.33 5.54 -14.80
C GLN A 188 27.89 6.26 -16.08
N ALA A 189 26.60 6.37 -16.33
CA ALA A 189 26.06 7.09 -17.48
C ALA A 189 26.29 8.62 -17.41
N CYS A 190 26.35 9.19 -16.19
CA CYS A 190 26.58 10.61 -16.01
C CYS A 190 28.05 11.03 -16.09
N ILE A 191 29.01 10.15 -15.79
CA ILE A 191 30.44 10.47 -15.81
C ILE A 191 30.89 11.10 -17.14
N PRO A 192 30.56 10.55 -18.32
CA PRO A 192 30.95 11.16 -19.60
C PRO A 192 30.30 12.52 -19.87
N LEU A 193 29.23 12.88 -19.17
CA LEU A 193 28.54 14.15 -19.35
C LEU A 193 29.17 15.27 -18.49
N LEU A 194 30.08 14.93 -17.59
CA LEU A 194 30.78 15.84 -16.69
C LEU A 194 32.25 16.10 -17.13
N ALA A 195 32.71 15.32 -18.09
CA ALA A 195 34.02 15.49 -18.73
C ALA A 195 33.97 16.47 -19.89
#